data_59ffbf43e5e528247973de2d72b4e3c2
#
_entry.id   59ffbf43e5e528247973de2d72b4e3c2
#
_cell.length_a   1.000
_cell.length_b   1.000
_cell.length_c   1.000
_cell.angle_alpha   90.00
_cell.angle_beta   90.00
_cell.angle_gamma   90.00
#
_symmetry.space_group_name_H-M   'P 1'
#
loop_
_entity.id
_entity.type
_entity.pdbx_description
1 polymer ?
#
loop_
_entity_poly.entity_id
_entity_poly.type
_entity_poly.pdbx_seq_one_letter_code
_entity_poly.pdbx_strand_id
1 'polypeptide(L)'
;PGFTFHRGMLEDAGDLAVDIKGFSPEVIVHLGAQAGVRYSLEAPRSYLSSNIDGTFNVLEAARDAGVRHLLLASTSSVFGANTEMPYRETDKADTQVSLYAATKKATEAISHSWAHLYGLPVTAFRFFTVYGPWGRPDMAPWKFTRAILAGETIDVYGQGEMFRDFTYVTDLVRAFRLLIDVPPVRQDWPVEEGDSLSPVAPWRVVNIGNGEKVSLGDFIAAIEAAAGKKAVRRMMEMQQGDVRATWADTTLLRRLTGYAPQTGIGEGMARFVDWYRGYAGA
;
A
#
# COMPACT_ATOMS: atom_id res chain seq x y z
N PRO A 1 -19.36 7.92 -18.54
CA PRO A 1 -20.59 7.99 -17.78
C PRO A 1 -20.35 7.30 -16.44
N GLY A 2 -20.66 7.98 -15.34
CA GLY A 2 -20.52 7.44 -13.98
C GLY A 2 -19.23 7.78 -13.22
N PHE A 3 -18.38 8.69 -13.72
CA PHE A 3 -17.23 9.21 -12.98
C PHE A 3 -17.36 10.71 -12.77
N THR A 4 -17.22 11.16 -11.52
CA THR A 4 -17.15 12.58 -11.15
C THR A 4 -15.84 12.83 -10.43
N PHE A 5 -15.10 13.86 -10.81
CA PHE A 5 -13.86 14.26 -10.16
C PHE A 5 -14.08 15.51 -9.31
N HIS A 6 -13.76 15.40 -8.03
CA HIS A 6 -13.70 16.52 -7.09
C HIS A 6 -12.25 16.75 -6.67
N ARG A 7 -11.80 17.99 -6.75
CA ARG A 7 -10.47 18.39 -6.29
C ARG A 7 -10.57 19.04 -4.92
N GLY A 8 -9.97 18.40 -3.91
CA GLY A 8 -9.98 18.90 -2.53
C GLY A 8 -8.80 18.36 -1.74
N MET A 9 -8.69 18.80 -0.51
CA MET A 9 -7.72 18.30 0.47
C MET A 9 -8.44 17.45 1.50
N LEU A 10 -7.82 16.35 1.95
CA LEU A 10 -8.37 15.50 3.00
C LEU A 10 -8.50 16.22 4.34
N GLU A 11 -7.66 17.21 4.55
CA GLU A 11 -7.61 18.06 5.74
C GLU A 11 -8.80 19.04 5.81
N ASP A 12 -9.46 19.29 4.69
CA ASP A 12 -10.65 20.14 4.60
C ASP A 12 -11.90 19.32 4.89
N ALA A 13 -12.23 19.18 6.18
CA ALA A 13 -13.34 18.37 6.66
C ALA A 13 -14.70 18.83 6.06
N GLY A 14 -14.88 20.14 5.85
CA GLY A 14 -16.13 20.70 5.36
C GLY A 14 -16.42 20.31 3.92
N ASP A 15 -15.47 20.56 3.04
CA ASP A 15 -15.59 20.23 1.62
C ASP A 15 -15.72 18.72 1.40
N LEU A 16 -14.89 17.94 2.10
CA LEU A 16 -14.93 16.48 2.03
C LEU A 16 -16.30 15.91 2.46
N ALA A 17 -16.86 16.43 3.55
CA ALA A 17 -18.17 15.98 4.04
C ALA A 17 -19.29 16.33 3.05
N VAL A 18 -19.24 17.52 2.44
CA VAL A 18 -20.20 17.94 1.40
C VAL A 18 -20.12 17.02 0.17
N ASP A 19 -18.91 16.74 -0.32
CA ASP A 19 -18.68 15.89 -1.47
C ASP A 19 -19.16 14.46 -1.23
N ILE A 20 -18.81 13.85 -0.11
CA ILE A 20 -19.21 12.49 0.24
C ILE A 20 -20.73 12.41 0.42
N LYS A 21 -21.32 13.36 1.13
CA LYS A 21 -22.77 13.40 1.32
C LYS A 21 -23.53 13.59 0.00
N GLY A 22 -23.03 14.46 -0.86
CA GLY A 22 -23.64 14.72 -2.19
C GLY A 22 -23.57 13.52 -3.12
N PHE A 23 -22.47 12.74 -3.07
CA PHE A 23 -22.31 11.53 -3.86
C PHE A 23 -23.05 10.31 -3.26
N SER A 24 -23.23 10.27 -1.94
CA SER A 24 -23.87 9.16 -1.19
C SER A 24 -23.28 7.79 -1.53
N PRO A 25 -21.97 7.56 -1.34
CA PRO A 25 -21.34 6.31 -1.71
C PRO A 25 -21.79 5.15 -0.82
N GLU A 26 -21.94 3.96 -1.38
CA GLU A 26 -22.11 2.72 -0.60
C GLU A 26 -20.78 2.27 0.02
N VAL A 27 -19.67 2.53 -0.66
CA VAL A 27 -18.32 2.12 -0.26
C VAL A 27 -17.35 3.27 -0.46
N ILE A 28 -16.45 3.43 0.49
CA ILE A 28 -15.31 4.35 0.38
C ILE A 28 -14.02 3.54 0.29
N VAL A 29 -13.15 3.85 -0.69
CA VAL A 29 -11.79 3.34 -0.77
C VAL A 29 -10.84 4.51 -0.51
N HIS A 30 -10.30 4.59 0.70
CA HIS A 30 -9.41 5.66 1.13
C HIS A 30 -7.95 5.31 0.83
N LEU A 31 -7.42 5.88 -0.27
CA LEU A 31 -6.04 5.74 -0.71
C LEU A 31 -5.20 7.01 -0.47
N GLY A 32 -5.85 8.11 -0.11
CA GLY A 32 -5.21 9.41 0.10
C GLY A 32 -4.29 9.39 1.33
N ALA A 33 -3.06 9.82 1.16
CA ALA A 33 -2.08 9.97 2.25
C ALA A 33 -0.82 10.66 1.75
N GLN A 34 -0.06 11.27 2.66
CA GLN A 34 1.33 11.57 2.40
C GLN A 34 2.15 10.28 2.56
N ALA A 35 2.81 9.83 1.50
CA ALA A 35 3.54 8.56 1.45
C ALA A 35 5.06 8.76 1.32
N GLY A 36 5.81 7.75 1.79
CA GLY A 36 7.28 7.70 1.68
C GLY A 36 7.98 7.88 3.02
N VAL A 37 8.86 6.93 3.35
CA VAL A 37 9.61 6.94 4.63
C VAL A 37 10.56 8.14 4.69
N ARG A 38 11.31 8.40 3.61
CA ARG A 38 12.35 9.44 3.59
C ARG A 38 11.76 10.84 3.74
N TYR A 39 10.75 11.16 2.96
CA TYR A 39 10.12 12.47 3.01
C TYR A 39 9.45 12.75 4.37
N SER A 40 9.11 11.72 5.16
CA SER A 40 8.59 11.92 6.51
C SER A 40 9.62 12.51 7.48
N LEU A 41 10.91 12.45 7.16
CA LEU A 41 11.98 13.12 7.91
C LEU A 41 12.10 14.60 7.55
N GLU A 42 11.79 14.95 6.30
CA GLU A 42 11.92 16.31 5.77
C GLU A 42 10.67 17.16 6.06
N ALA A 43 9.47 16.57 5.91
CA ALA A 43 8.19 17.25 6.07
C ALA A 43 7.24 16.52 7.05
N PRO A 44 7.61 16.34 8.33
CA PRO A 44 6.85 15.51 9.28
C PRO A 44 5.41 16.00 9.49
N ARG A 45 5.18 17.31 9.48
CA ARG A 45 3.84 17.88 9.69
C ARG A 45 2.84 17.49 8.59
N SER A 46 3.27 17.34 7.33
CA SER A 46 2.40 16.90 6.26
C SER A 46 1.88 15.47 6.45
N TYR A 47 2.64 14.63 7.17
CA TYR A 47 2.19 13.28 7.53
C TYR A 47 1.16 13.28 8.65
N LEU A 48 1.24 14.20 9.59
CA LEU A 48 0.22 14.35 10.62
C LEU A 48 -1.07 14.88 10.02
N SER A 49 -1.02 15.96 9.26
CA SER A 49 -2.21 16.56 8.66
C SER A 49 -2.88 15.62 7.65
N SER A 50 -2.16 15.11 6.65
CA SER A 50 -2.79 14.27 5.63
C SER A 50 -3.17 12.88 6.14
N ASN A 51 -2.29 12.22 6.93
CA ASN A 51 -2.54 10.84 7.32
C ASN A 51 -3.45 10.73 8.55
N ILE A 52 -3.28 11.59 9.55
CA ILE A 52 -4.08 11.53 10.78
C ILE A 52 -5.36 12.35 10.62
N ASP A 53 -5.23 13.67 10.44
CA ASP A 53 -6.41 14.55 10.35
C ASP A 53 -7.25 14.21 9.13
N GLY A 54 -6.62 13.99 7.96
CA GLY A 54 -7.31 13.59 6.73
C GLY A 54 -8.04 12.27 6.85
N THR A 55 -7.42 11.24 7.46
CA THR A 55 -8.10 9.94 7.69
C THR A 55 -9.22 10.07 8.69
N PHE A 56 -9.05 10.88 9.75
CA PHE A 56 -10.11 11.17 10.71
C PHE A 56 -11.33 11.78 10.02
N ASN A 57 -11.13 12.78 9.15
CA ASN A 57 -12.20 13.41 8.39
C ASN A 57 -12.94 12.42 7.47
N VAL A 58 -12.20 11.49 6.83
CA VAL A 58 -12.82 10.42 6.02
C VAL A 58 -13.66 9.48 6.88
N LEU A 59 -13.21 9.12 8.07
CA LEU A 59 -13.95 8.25 9.00
C LEU A 59 -15.24 8.91 9.49
N GLU A 60 -15.20 10.21 9.84
CA GLU A 60 -16.39 10.98 10.21
C GLU A 60 -17.38 11.05 9.06
N ALA A 61 -16.93 11.42 7.87
CA ALA A 61 -17.78 11.49 6.69
C ALA A 61 -18.36 10.12 6.28
N ALA A 62 -17.58 9.04 6.42
CA ALA A 62 -18.03 7.67 6.16
C ALA A 62 -19.12 7.23 7.13
N ARG A 63 -18.96 7.54 8.43
CA ARG A 63 -19.99 7.30 9.45
C ARG A 63 -21.27 8.04 9.13
N ASP A 64 -21.17 9.35 8.84
CA ASP A 64 -22.31 10.23 8.62
C ASP A 64 -23.07 9.88 7.33
N ALA A 65 -22.35 9.37 6.31
CA ALA A 65 -22.95 8.85 5.07
C ALA A 65 -23.53 7.44 5.22
N GLY A 66 -23.24 6.72 6.33
CA GLY A 66 -23.73 5.36 6.56
C GLY A 66 -23.17 4.34 5.54
N VAL A 67 -21.91 4.48 5.13
CA VAL A 67 -21.33 3.57 4.15
C VAL A 67 -21.27 2.13 4.68
N ARG A 68 -21.55 1.16 3.82
CA ARG A 68 -21.53 -0.26 4.18
C ARG A 68 -20.14 -0.85 4.37
N HIS A 69 -19.11 -0.21 3.82
CA HIS A 69 -17.74 -0.67 3.93
C HIS A 69 -16.74 0.47 3.64
N LEU A 70 -15.79 0.68 4.52
CA LEU A 70 -14.62 1.53 4.30
C LEU A 70 -13.37 0.66 4.12
N LEU A 71 -12.70 0.80 2.98
CA LEU A 71 -11.39 0.22 2.74
C LEU A 71 -10.32 1.29 2.98
N LEU A 72 -9.39 1.03 3.89
CA LEU A 72 -8.36 1.97 4.34
C LEU A 72 -6.96 1.50 3.95
N ALA A 73 -6.26 2.28 3.14
CA ALA A 73 -4.87 1.97 2.80
C ALA A 73 -3.95 2.13 4.02
N SER A 74 -3.31 1.04 4.42
CA SER A 74 -2.17 0.99 5.34
C SER A 74 -0.88 0.68 4.55
N THR A 75 0.12 0.08 5.16
CA THR A 75 1.44 -0.18 4.56
C THR A 75 2.15 -1.32 5.28
N SER A 76 2.99 -2.07 4.58
CA SER A 76 3.90 -3.03 5.20
C SER A 76 4.92 -2.38 6.14
N SER A 77 5.16 -1.07 6.02
CA SER A 77 6.05 -0.33 6.93
C SER A 77 5.59 -0.35 8.39
N VAL A 78 4.31 -0.65 8.67
CA VAL A 78 3.80 -0.76 10.05
C VAL A 78 4.40 -1.93 10.82
N PHE A 79 4.94 -2.95 10.14
CA PHE A 79 5.66 -4.03 10.80
C PHE A 79 6.96 -3.57 11.48
N GLY A 80 7.52 -2.44 11.00
CA GLY A 80 8.62 -1.75 11.67
C GLY A 80 9.85 -2.61 11.90
N ALA A 81 10.22 -2.79 13.18
CA ALA A 81 11.37 -3.58 13.60
C ALA A 81 11.12 -5.11 13.67
N ASN A 82 9.95 -5.59 13.24
CA ASN A 82 9.68 -7.03 13.18
C ASN A 82 10.60 -7.68 12.13
N THR A 83 11.24 -8.79 12.50
CA THR A 83 12.17 -9.54 11.65
C THR A 83 11.63 -10.89 11.19
N GLU A 84 10.46 -11.30 11.72
CA GLU A 84 9.83 -12.57 11.35
C GLU A 84 9.09 -12.40 10.01
N MET A 85 9.40 -13.25 9.04
CA MET A 85 8.84 -13.17 7.68
C MET A 85 8.55 -14.57 7.13
N PRO A 86 7.55 -14.73 6.24
CA PRO A 86 6.67 -13.68 5.67
C PRO A 86 5.82 -13.00 6.73
N TYR A 87 5.57 -11.69 6.56
CA TYR A 87 4.72 -10.95 7.48
C TYR A 87 3.27 -11.42 7.41
N ARG A 88 2.69 -11.78 8.55
CA ARG A 88 1.28 -12.10 8.71
C ARG A 88 0.54 -10.90 9.28
N GLU A 89 -0.76 -10.82 9.04
CA GLU A 89 -1.59 -9.73 9.59
C GLU A 89 -1.62 -9.71 11.11
N THR A 90 -1.52 -10.90 11.73
CA THR A 90 -1.51 -11.11 13.17
C THR A 90 -0.16 -10.87 13.84
N ASP A 91 0.90 -10.69 13.06
CA ASP A 91 2.23 -10.41 13.58
C ASP A 91 2.31 -9.06 14.26
N LYS A 92 3.21 -8.98 15.22
CA LYS A 92 3.47 -7.76 15.98
C LYS A 92 3.85 -6.59 15.06
N ALA A 93 3.11 -5.50 15.15
CA ALA A 93 3.27 -4.29 14.35
C ALA A 93 3.11 -3.03 15.21
N ASP A 94 3.92 -2.93 16.28
CA ASP A 94 3.85 -1.85 17.28
C ASP A 94 5.20 -1.14 17.54
N THR A 95 6.24 -1.48 16.77
CA THR A 95 7.58 -0.90 16.87
C THR A 95 7.98 -0.21 15.57
N GLN A 96 7.24 0.85 15.21
CA GLN A 96 7.48 1.59 13.96
C GLN A 96 8.84 2.28 13.98
N VAL A 97 9.56 2.22 12.84
CA VAL A 97 10.89 2.81 12.69
C VAL A 97 10.91 4.08 11.83
N SER A 98 9.74 4.60 11.47
CA SER A 98 9.58 5.87 10.77
C SER A 98 8.28 6.56 11.14
N LEU A 99 8.25 7.90 11.00
CA LEU A 99 7.02 8.67 11.23
C LEU A 99 5.91 8.28 10.25
N TYR A 100 6.25 7.99 8.98
CA TYR A 100 5.29 7.46 8.02
C TYR A 100 4.61 6.19 8.53
N ALA A 101 5.39 5.21 8.98
CA ALA A 101 4.85 3.96 9.52
C ALA A 101 4.00 4.23 10.77
N ALA A 102 4.45 5.12 11.66
CA ALA A 102 3.72 5.48 12.88
C ALA A 102 2.37 6.13 12.56
N THR A 103 2.31 7.08 11.61
CA THR A 103 1.04 7.69 11.20
C THR A 103 0.08 6.66 10.57
N LYS A 104 0.59 5.75 9.73
CA LYS A 104 -0.25 4.69 9.13
C LYS A 104 -0.73 3.68 10.18
N LYS A 105 0.10 3.33 11.17
CA LYS A 105 -0.34 2.49 12.29
C LYS A 105 -1.38 3.20 13.17
N ALA A 106 -1.24 4.50 13.39
CA ALA A 106 -2.23 5.29 14.10
C ALA A 106 -3.59 5.26 13.38
N THR A 107 -3.62 5.33 12.03
CA THR A 107 -4.88 5.22 11.27
C THR A 107 -5.54 3.85 11.39
N GLU A 108 -4.77 2.75 11.50
CA GLU A 108 -5.32 1.42 11.83
C GLU A 108 -6.04 1.46 13.19
N ALA A 109 -5.41 2.04 14.23
CA ALA A 109 -5.97 2.11 15.58
C ALA A 109 -7.21 3.04 15.65
N ILE A 110 -7.15 4.21 15.00
CA ILE A 110 -8.27 5.15 14.94
C ILE A 110 -9.47 4.50 14.23
N SER A 111 -9.24 3.88 13.06
CA SER A 111 -10.31 3.21 12.31
C SER A 111 -10.92 2.03 13.06
N HIS A 112 -10.13 1.28 13.84
CA HIS A 112 -10.63 0.25 14.73
C HIS A 112 -11.59 0.82 15.79
N SER A 113 -11.24 1.97 16.39
CA SER A 113 -12.10 2.64 17.36
C SER A 113 -13.43 3.07 16.74
N TRP A 114 -13.42 3.61 15.51
CA TRP A 114 -14.64 3.96 14.77
C TRP A 114 -15.50 2.75 14.45
N ALA A 115 -14.88 1.65 14.01
CA ALA A 115 -15.59 0.40 13.77
C ALA A 115 -16.25 -0.13 15.05
N HIS A 116 -15.57 -0.04 16.20
CA HIS A 116 -16.12 -0.48 17.48
C HIS A 116 -17.27 0.41 17.96
N LEU A 117 -17.07 1.74 17.93
CA LEU A 117 -18.02 2.69 18.52
C LEU A 117 -19.28 2.87 17.66
N TYR A 118 -19.12 2.85 16.34
CA TYR A 118 -20.19 3.21 15.40
C TYR A 118 -20.62 2.05 14.50
N GLY A 119 -20.03 0.88 14.65
CA GLY A 119 -20.36 -0.28 13.80
C GLY A 119 -19.96 -0.13 12.33
N LEU A 120 -19.06 0.82 12.00
CA LEU A 120 -18.57 1.03 10.64
C LEU A 120 -17.68 -0.15 10.21
N PRO A 121 -18.05 -0.94 9.18
CA PRO A 121 -17.18 -2.00 8.70
C PRO A 121 -15.94 -1.44 8.02
N VAL A 122 -14.75 -1.80 8.52
CA VAL A 122 -13.47 -1.31 7.99
C VAL A 122 -12.53 -2.46 7.68
N THR A 123 -12.02 -2.49 6.44
CA THR A 123 -10.87 -3.31 6.07
C THR A 123 -9.66 -2.42 5.84
N ALA A 124 -8.69 -2.44 6.75
CA ALA A 124 -7.38 -1.86 6.51
C ALA A 124 -6.54 -2.84 5.66
N PHE A 125 -5.83 -2.36 4.65
CA PHE A 125 -4.98 -3.22 3.84
C PHE A 125 -3.54 -2.70 3.80
N ARG A 126 -2.59 -3.60 4.08
CA ARG A 126 -1.16 -3.32 4.12
C ARG A 126 -0.56 -3.62 2.76
N PHE A 127 -0.22 -2.56 2.01
CA PHE A 127 0.52 -2.70 0.75
C PHE A 127 1.97 -3.03 0.99
N PHE A 128 2.53 -3.81 0.07
CA PHE A 128 3.97 -4.01 -0.09
C PHE A 128 4.50 -3.08 -1.18
N THR A 129 5.47 -3.51 -1.99
CA THR A 129 6.02 -2.61 -3.02
C THR A 129 5.17 -2.67 -4.28
N VAL A 130 4.24 -1.74 -4.41
CA VAL A 130 3.38 -1.63 -5.59
C VAL A 130 4.12 -0.97 -6.74
N TYR A 131 3.99 -1.52 -7.95
CA TYR A 131 4.56 -0.98 -9.17
C TYR A 131 3.64 -1.19 -10.37
N GLY A 132 3.87 -0.42 -11.43
CA GLY A 132 3.09 -0.50 -12.67
C GLY A 132 2.87 0.89 -13.31
N PRO A 133 2.12 0.96 -14.39
CA PRO A 133 1.73 2.21 -15.04
C PRO A 133 1.20 3.26 -14.06
N TRP A 134 1.57 4.52 -14.29
CA TRP A 134 1.21 5.67 -13.43
C TRP A 134 1.79 5.60 -12.01
N GLY A 135 2.78 4.71 -11.78
CA GLY A 135 3.50 4.63 -10.52
C GLY A 135 4.26 5.92 -10.19
N ARG A 136 4.61 6.08 -8.92
CA ARG A 136 5.33 7.27 -8.43
C ARG A 136 6.72 7.39 -9.07
N PRO A 137 7.10 8.56 -9.60
CA PRO A 137 8.38 8.75 -10.30
C PRO A 137 9.60 8.73 -9.36
N ASP A 138 9.41 8.86 -8.05
CA ASP A 138 10.45 8.78 -7.03
C ASP A 138 10.77 7.34 -6.58
N MET A 139 10.04 6.35 -7.07
CA MET A 139 10.24 4.93 -6.73
C MET A 139 11.23 4.24 -7.69
N ALA A 140 11.87 3.18 -7.20
CA ALA A 140 12.89 2.41 -7.95
C ALA A 140 12.41 1.91 -9.33
N PRO A 141 11.18 1.37 -9.51
CA PRO A 141 10.72 0.95 -10.83
C PRO A 141 10.81 2.05 -11.89
N TRP A 142 10.37 3.25 -11.54
CA TRP A 142 10.43 4.41 -12.43
C TRP A 142 11.86 4.89 -12.64
N LYS A 143 12.61 5.16 -11.55
CA LYS A 143 13.97 5.70 -11.61
C LYS A 143 14.91 4.79 -12.40
N PHE A 144 14.86 3.49 -12.13
CA PHE A 144 15.75 2.53 -12.79
C PHE A 144 15.39 2.36 -14.26
N THR A 145 14.10 2.29 -14.59
CA THR A 145 13.68 2.20 -15.99
C THR A 145 14.14 3.42 -16.78
N ARG A 146 13.92 4.63 -16.26
CA ARG A 146 14.38 5.86 -16.89
C ARG A 146 15.90 5.86 -17.13
N ALA A 147 16.65 5.58 -16.08
CA ALA A 147 18.10 5.62 -16.13
C ALA A 147 18.68 4.55 -17.08
N ILE A 148 18.16 3.31 -17.06
CA ILE A 148 18.61 2.23 -17.94
C ILE A 148 18.31 2.56 -19.40
N LEU A 149 17.12 3.07 -19.71
CA LEU A 149 16.77 3.48 -21.07
C LEU A 149 17.66 4.61 -21.57
N ALA A 150 17.99 5.59 -20.71
CA ALA A 150 18.90 6.70 -21.02
C ALA A 150 20.40 6.32 -21.02
N GLY A 151 20.78 5.14 -20.53
CA GLY A 151 22.18 4.75 -20.34
C GLY A 151 22.87 5.44 -19.15
N GLU A 152 22.07 5.96 -18.21
CA GLU A 152 22.54 6.61 -16.99
C GLU A 152 22.85 5.58 -15.90
N THR A 153 23.70 5.97 -14.93
CA THR A 153 24.06 5.13 -13.78
C THR A 153 22.91 5.03 -12.79
N ILE A 154 22.65 3.82 -12.30
CA ILE A 154 21.71 3.57 -11.19
C ILE A 154 22.48 3.31 -9.89
N ASP A 155 21.97 3.85 -8.76
CA ASP A 155 22.51 3.60 -7.43
C ASP A 155 21.86 2.34 -6.85
N VAL A 156 22.67 1.32 -6.56
CA VAL A 156 22.26 0.03 -6.03
C VAL A 156 22.64 -0.04 -4.55
N TYR A 157 21.68 0.25 -3.68
CA TYR A 157 21.91 0.28 -2.23
C TYR A 157 21.97 -1.13 -1.64
N GLY A 158 22.64 -1.24 -0.46
CA GLY A 158 22.82 -2.49 0.26
C GLY A 158 23.52 -3.57 -0.56
N GLN A 159 24.45 -3.19 -1.45
CA GLN A 159 25.17 -4.08 -2.36
C GLN A 159 24.25 -4.96 -3.23
N GLY A 160 22.99 -4.58 -3.40
CA GLY A 160 22.00 -5.38 -4.12
C GLY A 160 21.38 -6.53 -3.32
N GLU A 161 21.74 -6.70 -2.06
CA GLU A 161 21.24 -7.77 -1.16
C GLU A 161 19.93 -7.42 -0.45
N MET A 162 19.14 -6.55 -1.04
CA MET A 162 17.82 -6.20 -0.53
C MET A 162 16.74 -7.02 -1.23
N PHE A 163 15.71 -7.36 -0.48
CA PHE A 163 14.57 -8.12 -1.00
C PHE A 163 13.26 -7.36 -0.78
N ARG A 164 12.37 -7.41 -1.76
CA ARG A 164 11.02 -6.82 -1.67
C ARG A 164 9.99 -7.76 -2.27
N ASP A 165 8.78 -7.62 -1.77
CA ASP A 165 7.59 -8.14 -2.42
C ASP A 165 7.10 -7.07 -3.40
N PHE A 166 7.15 -7.37 -4.69
CA PHE A 166 6.70 -6.49 -5.75
C PHE A 166 5.32 -6.90 -6.24
N THR A 167 4.34 -6.04 -6.01
CA THR A 167 2.95 -6.28 -6.39
C THR A 167 2.57 -5.43 -7.60
N TYR A 168 2.16 -6.07 -8.70
CA TYR A 168 1.75 -5.33 -9.88
C TYR A 168 0.42 -4.62 -9.65
N VAL A 169 0.29 -3.38 -10.14
CA VAL A 169 -0.84 -2.49 -9.81
C VAL A 169 -2.21 -3.08 -10.14
N THR A 170 -2.36 -3.81 -11.25
CA THR A 170 -3.65 -4.42 -11.62
C THR A 170 -4.04 -5.57 -10.68
N ASP A 171 -3.05 -6.31 -10.17
CA ASP A 171 -3.30 -7.36 -9.19
C ASP A 171 -3.74 -6.77 -7.85
N LEU A 172 -3.11 -5.68 -7.44
CA LEU A 172 -3.53 -4.92 -6.27
C LEU A 172 -4.98 -4.42 -6.40
N VAL A 173 -5.30 -3.78 -7.53
CA VAL A 173 -6.66 -3.26 -7.81
C VAL A 173 -7.68 -4.38 -7.79
N ARG A 174 -7.36 -5.54 -8.36
CA ARG A 174 -8.23 -6.72 -8.30
C ARG A 174 -8.44 -7.21 -6.88
N ALA A 175 -7.38 -7.26 -6.07
CA ALA A 175 -7.45 -7.71 -4.68
C ALA A 175 -8.40 -6.83 -3.86
N PHE A 176 -8.20 -5.50 -3.85
CA PHE A 176 -9.11 -4.65 -3.07
C PHE A 176 -10.51 -4.54 -3.66
N ARG A 177 -10.68 -4.67 -5.01
CA ARG A 177 -12.01 -4.76 -5.60
C ARG A 177 -12.79 -5.97 -5.06
N LEU A 178 -12.14 -7.12 -4.91
CA LEU A 178 -12.75 -8.29 -4.31
C LEU A 178 -13.03 -8.11 -2.81
N LEU A 179 -12.15 -7.42 -2.09
CA LEU A 179 -12.35 -7.11 -0.67
C LEU A 179 -13.55 -6.18 -0.43
N ILE A 180 -13.96 -5.35 -1.39
CA ILE A 180 -15.17 -4.53 -1.30
C ILE A 180 -16.41 -5.39 -0.96
N ASP A 181 -16.49 -6.58 -1.52
CA ASP A 181 -17.63 -7.47 -1.40
C ASP A 181 -17.57 -8.39 -0.15
N VAL A 182 -16.51 -8.25 0.66
CA VAL A 182 -16.28 -9.03 1.89
C VAL A 182 -16.05 -8.09 3.10
N PRO A 183 -17.05 -7.26 3.47
CA PRO A 183 -16.91 -6.40 4.66
C PRO A 183 -16.73 -7.26 5.92
N PRO A 184 -15.89 -6.83 6.87
CA PRO A 184 -15.76 -7.51 8.14
C PRO A 184 -17.07 -7.41 8.93
N VAL A 185 -17.46 -8.50 9.55
CA VAL A 185 -18.65 -8.57 10.41
C VAL A 185 -18.20 -8.99 11.80
N ARG A 186 -18.63 -8.25 12.81
CA ARG A 186 -18.40 -8.64 14.21
C ARG A 186 -19.05 -10.02 14.47
N GLN A 187 -18.31 -10.88 15.13
CA GLN A 187 -18.74 -12.22 15.47
C GLN A 187 -18.81 -12.41 17.00
N ASP A 188 -19.76 -13.22 17.46
CA ASP A 188 -19.89 -13.59 18.87
C ASP A 188 -19.19 -14.95 19.19
N TRP A 189 -18.54 -15.56 18.19
CA TRP A 189 -17.74 -16.79 18.30
C TRP A 189 -16.26 -16.53 18.03
N PRO A 190 -15.36 -17.41 18.45
CA PRO A 190 -13.94 -17.23 18.25
C PRO A 190 -13.56 -16.98 16.78
N VAL A 191 -12.67 -16.03 16.58
CA VAL A 191 -12.10 -15.72 15.25
C VAL A 191 -11.23 -16.90 14.81
N GLU A 192 -11.30 -17.28 13.54
CA GLU A 192 -10.48 -18.36 13.00
C GLU A 192 -8.99 -18.06 13.13
N GLU A 193 -8.19 -19.10 13.35
CA GLU A 193 -6.75 -18.97 13.43
C GLU A 193 -6.17 -18.33 12.15
N GLY A 194 -5.29 -17.37 12.32
CA GLY A 194 -4.69 -16.61 11.23
C GLY A 194 -5.60 -15.55 10.59
N ASP A 195 -6.82 -15.33 11.10
CA ASP A 195 -7.62 -14.17 10.72
C ASP A 195 -7.32 -12.99 11.65
N SER A 196 -7.25 -11.81 11.09
CA SER A 196 -7.03 -10.55 11.79
C SER A 196 -8.33 -9.84 12.19
N LEU A 197 -9.49 -10.49 12.03
CA LEU A 197 -10.78 -9.93 12.42
C LEU A 197 -10.77 -9.57 13.91
N SER A 198 -11.16 -8.35 14.22
CA SER A 198 -11.28 -7.90 15.60
C SER A 198 -12.38 -8.69 16.34
N PRO A 199 -12.13 -9.16 17.57
CA PRO A 199 -13.15 -9.84 18.37
C PRO A 199 -14.23 -8.90 18.90
N VAL A 200 -14.05 -7.57 18.77
CA VAL A 200 -14.94 -6.56 19.36
C VAL A 200 -15.49 -5.53 18.36
N ALA A 201 -15.07 -5.60 17.08
CA ALA A 201 -15.43 -4.62 16.06
C ALA A 201 -15.55 -5.26 14.68
N PRO A 202 -16.36 -4.73 13.76
CA PRO A 202 -16.34 -5.11 12.35
C PRO A 202 -15.10 -4.51 11.65
N TRP A 203 -13.91 -4.92 12.06
CA TRP A 203 -12.62 -4.39 11.61
C TRP A 203 -11.63 -5.52 11.32
N ARG A 204 -10.91 -5.41 10.22
CA ARG A 204 -9.92 -6.39 9.79
C ARG A 204 -8.73 -5.70 9.12
N VAL A 205 -7.54 -6.28 9.26
CA VAL A 205 -6.35 -5.98 8.45
C VAL A 205 -6.14 -7.10 7.43
N VAL A 206 -5.70 -6.75 6.21
CA VAL A 206 -5.35 -7.73 5.16
C VAL A 206 -4.05 -7.30 4.48
N ASN A 207 -3.10 -8.21 4.34
CA ASN A 207 -1.91 -7.97 3.52
C ASN A 207 -2.26 -8.11 2.03
N ILE A 208 -1.81 -7.15 1.21
CA ILE A 208 -1.88 -7.27 -0.24
C ILE A 208 -0.46 -7.18 -0.80
N GLY A 209 0.11 -8.33 -1.07
CA GLY A 209 1.42 -8.56 -1.66
C GLY A 209 1.37 -9.66 -2.69
N ASN A 210 2.45 -9.87 -3.43
CA ASN A 210 2.59 -11.01 -4.35
C ASN A 210 2.96 -12.31 -3.60
N GLY A 211 3.48 -12.18 -2.37
CA GLY A 211 3.97 -13.30 -1.57
C GLY A 211 5.33 -13.83 -2.03
N GLU A 212 5.99 -13.14 -2.95
CA GLU A 212 7.30 -13.52 -3.48
C GLU A 212 8.41 -12.62 -2.97
N LYS A 213 9.52 -13.24 -2.59
CA LYS A 213 10.74 -12.55 -2.18
C LYS A 213 11.64 -12.32 -3.40
N VAL A 214 11.58 -11.13 -3.98
CA VAL A 214 12.37 -10.74 -5.15
C VAL A 214 13.59 -9.96 -4.71
N SER A 215 14.80 -10.38 -5.17
CA SER A 215 16.03 -9.64 -4.91
C SER A 215 16.11 -8.35 -5.74
N LEU A 216 16.83 -7.34 -5.24
CA LEU A 216 17.09 -6.13 -6.02
C LEU A 216 17.84 -6.45 -7.33
N GLY A 217 18.67 -7.49 -7.32
CA GLY A 217 19.37 -7.99 -8.52
C GLY A 217 18.41 -8.53 -9.58
N ASP A 218 17.44 -9.38 -9.17
CA ASP A 218 16.43 -9.94 -10.08
C ASP A 218 15.49 -8.85 -10.61
N PHE A 219 15.13 -7.89 -9.75
CA PHE A 219 14.35 -6.73 -10.15
C PHE A 219 15.06 -5.91 -11.24
N ILE A 220 16.37 -5.61 -11.07
CA ILE A 220 17.16 -4.89 -12.07
C ILE A 220 17.27 -5.74 -13.35
N ALA A 221 17.51 -7.04 -13.24
CA ALA A 221 17.59 -7.95 -14.39
C ALA A 221 16.29 -7.98 -15.19
N ALA A 222 15.13 -7.92 -14.52
CA ALA A 222 13.84 -7.84 -15.19
C ALA A 222 13.67 -6.53 -16.01
N ILE A 223 14.15 -5.40 -15.45
CA ILE A 223 14.16 -4.12 -16.19
C ILE A 223 15.12 -4.18 -17.38
N GLU A 224 16.34 -4.71 -17.19
CA GLU A 224 17.33 -4.87 -18.26
C GLU A 224 16.77 -5.71 -19.43
N ALA A 225 16.13 -6.82 -19.11
CA ALA A 225 15.50 -7.70 -20.10
C ALA A 225 14.39 -6.97 -20.89
N ALA A 226 13.52 -6.26 -20.19
CA ALA A 226 12.42 -5.47 -20.79
C ALA A 226 12.93 -4.28 -21.61
N ALA A 227 13.99 -3.61 -21.13
CA ALA A 227 14.58 -2.46 -21.81
C ALA A 227 15.48 -2.85 -22.99
N GLY A 228 15.97 -4.10 -23.04
CA GLY A 228 16.98 -4.55 -24.01
C GLY A 228 18.34 -3.88 -23.80
N LYS A 229 18.60 -3.35 -22.59
CA LYS A 229 19.83 -2.62 -22.24
C LYS A 229 20.33 -3.05 -20.86
N LYS A 230 21.67 -3.07 -20.68
CA LYS A 230 22.28 -3.33 -19.38
C LYS A 230 22.37 -2.05 -18.54
N ALA A 231 22.15 -2.19 -17.24
CA ALA A 231 22.30 -1.11 -16.28
C ALA A 231 23.78 -0.80 -16.00
N VAL A 232 24.15 0.47 -15.99
CA VAL A 232 25.39 0.93 -15.39
C VAL A 232 25.16 1.09 -13.89
N ARG A 233 25.79 0.24 -13.07
CA ARG A 233 25.51 0.14 -11.63
C ARG A 233 26.60 0.80 -10.80
N ARG A 234 26.20 1.62 -9.83
CA ARG A 234 27.05 2.11 -8.74
C ARG A 234 26.59 1.50 -7.44
N MET A 235 27.43 0.66 -6.83
CA MET A 235 27.11 0.00 -5.57
C MET A 235 27.24 0.99 -4.41
N MET A 236 26.22 1.01 -3.55
CA MET A 236 26.10 1.96 -2.45
C MET A 236 25.84 1.22 -1.14
N GLU A 237 26.29 1.81 -0.04
CA GLU A 237 25.94 1.35 1.31
C GLU A 237 24.43 1.45 1.57
N MET A 238 23.95 0.67 2.53
CA MET A 238 22.54 0.68 2.94
C MET A 238 22.16 2.03 3.53
N GLN A 239 21.00 2.56 3.15
CA GLN A 239 20.53 3.85 3.67
C GLN A 239 19.86 3.69 5.03
N GLN A 240 19.94 4.74 5.85
CA GLN A 240 19.28 4.79 7.15
C GLN A 240 17.74 4.67 6.98
N GLY A 241 17.13 3.80 7.79
CA GLY A 241 15.69 3.54 7.74
C GLY A 241 15.25 2.50 6.70
N ASP A 242 16.16 2.01 5.85
CA ASP A 242 15.86 0.91 4.96
C ASP A 242 15.90 -0.44 5.71
N VAL A 243 14.98 -1.34 5.37
CA VAL A 243 14.94 -2.71 5.88
C VAL A 243 15.47 -3.69 4.83
N ARG A 244 16.14 -4.76 5.27
CA ARG A 244 16.82 -5.71 4.40
C ARG A 244 15.84 -6.51 3.52
N ALA A 245 14.71 -6.88 4.08
CA ALA A 245 13.70 -7.67 3.38
C ALA A 245 12.28 -7.32 3.85
N THR A 246 11.30 -7.42 2.95
CA THR A 246 9.87 -7.37 3.27
C THR A 246 9.10 -8.22 2.27
N TRP A 247 8.29 -9.17 2.72
CA TRP A 247 7.31 -9.87 1.88
C TRP A 247 6.12 -10.36 2.69
N ALA A 248 4.98 -10.51 2.02
CA ALA A 248 3.69 -10.82 2.60
C ALA A 248 3.45 -12.32 2.75
N ASP A 249 2.78 -12.72 3.82
CA ASP A 249 1.88 -13.85 3.77
C ASP A 249 0.55 -13.38 3.18
N THR A 250 0.06 -14.05 2.14
CA THR A 250 -1.19 -13.71 1.44
C THR A 250 -2.30 -14.72 1.68
N THR A 251 -2.14 -15.59 2.68
CA THR A 251 -3.09 -16.66 3.00
C THR A 251 -4.46 -16.11 3.35
N LEU A 252 -4.53 -15.05 4.17
CA LEU A 252 -5.80 -14.43 4.55
C LEU A 252 -6.51 -13.81 3.34
N LEU A 253 -5.80 -13.07 2.50
CA LEU A 253 -6.38 -12.50 1.27
C LEU A 253 -7.00 -13.60 0.40
N ARG A 254 -6.26 -14.69 0.18
CA ARG A 254 -6.75 -15.83 -0.63
C ARG A 254 -7.97 -16.49 0.01
N ARG A 255 -7.98 -16.65 1.31
CA ARG A 255 -9.12 -17.22 2.05
C ARG A 255 -10.38 -16.37 1.91
N LEU A 256 -10.25 -15.04 2.02
CA LEU A 256 -11.37 -14.11 1.96
C LEU A 256 -11.94 -13.91 0.56
N THR A 257 -11.07 -13.96 -0.47
CA THR A 257 -11.43 -13.51 -1.82
C THR A 257 -11.32 -14.59 -2.90
N GLY A 258 -10.73 -15.75 -2.58
CA GLY A 258 -10.36 -16.76 -3.57
C GLY A 258 -9.19 -16.33 -4.49
N TYR A 259 -8.57 -15.18 -4.23
CA TYR A 259 -7.57 -14.57 -5.10
C TYR A 259 -6.29 -14.19 -4.34
N ALA A 260 -5.15 -14.27 -5.02
CA ALA A 260 -3.91 -13.61 -4.63
C ALA A 260 -3.23 -13.05 -5.89
N PRO A 261 -2.44 -11.98 -5.80
CA PRO A 261 -1.60 -11.47 -6.88
C PRO A 261 -0.76 -12.58 -7.54
N GLN A 262 -0.58 -12.51 -8.86
CA GLN A 262 0.05 -13.57 -9.65
C GLN A 262 1.05 -13.05 -10.69
N THR A 263 1.08 -11.74 -10.95
CA THR A 263 1.98 -11.16 -11.95
C THR A 263 3.42 -11.21 -11.44
N GLY A 264 4.23 -12.08 -12.03
CA GLY A 264 5.66 -12.18 -11.71
C GLY A 264 6.44 -10.93 -12.13
N ILE A 265 7.62 -10.72 -11.50
CA ILE A 265 8.40 -9.48 -11.70
C ILE A 265 8.83 -9.27 -13.15
N GLY A 266 9.18 -10.35 -13.88
CA GLY A 266 9.57 -10.27 -15.28
C GLY A 266 8.43 -9.75 -16.18
N GLU A 267 7.24 -10.34 -16.04
CA GLU A 267 6.05 -9.93 -16.77
C GLU A 267 5.62 -8.51 -16.44
N GLY A 268 5.54 -8.19 -15.14
CA GLY A 268 5.13 -6.88 -14.68
C GLY A 268 6.09 -5.78 -15.14
N MET A 269 7.41 -6.02 -15.11
CA MET A 269 8.40 -5.06 -15.59
C MET A 269 8.37 -4.92 -17.13
N ALA A 270 8.11 -5.99 -17.87
CA ALA A 270 7.91 -5.88 -19.33
C ALA A 270 6.75 -4.93 -19.66
N ARG A 271 5.60 -5.12 -19.00
CA ARG A 271 4.42 -4.25 -19.18
C ARG A 271 4.70 -2.80 -18.74
N PHE A 272 5.46 -2.62 -17.65
CA PHE A 272 5.80 -1.28 -17.15
C PHE A 272 6.75 -0.54 -18.08
N VAL A 273 7.80 -1.19 -18.58
CA VAL A 273 8.78 -0.59 -19.51
C VAL A 273 8.11 -0.23 -20.85
N ASP A 274 7.23 -1.09 -21.35
CA ASP A 274 6.47 -0.82 -22.58
C ASP A 274 5.58 0.42 -22.41
N TRP A 275 4.81 0.50 -21.32
CA TRP A 275 4.03 1.68 -20.97
C TRP A 275 4.92 2.93 -20.82
N TYR A 276 6.07 2.80 -20.14
CA TYR A 276 6.97 3.93 -19.91
C TYR A 276 7.50 4.51 -21.22
N ARG A 277 7.87 3.66 -22.18
CA ARG A 277 8.30 4.11 -23.51
C ARG A 277 7.21 4.93 -24.21
N GLY A 278 5.98 4.46 -24.20
CA GLY A 278 4.85 5.22 -24.78
C GLY A 278 4.59 6.55 -24.05
N TYR A 279 4.73 6.56 -22.73
CA TYR A 279 4.53 7.76 -21.90
C TYR A 279 5.64 8.79 -22.06
N ALA A 280 6.89 8.37 -22.11
CA ALA A 280 8.06 9.25 -22.16
C ALA A 280 8.51 9.61 -23.58
N GLY A 281 7.92 8.98 -24.60
CA GLY A 281 8.36 9.13 -26.00
C GLY A 281 9.76 8.55 -26.25
N ALA A 282 10.14 7.49 -25.50
CA ALA A 282 11.50 6.93 -25.46
C ALA A 282 11.60 5.59 -26.19
#